data_6fe5a29ca463f0942f197fc9ebba664c
#
_entry.id   6fe5a29ca463f0942f197fc9ebba664c
#
_cell.length_a   1.000
_cell.length_b   1.000
_cell.length_c   1.000
_cell.angle_alpha   90.00
_cell.angle_beta   90.00
_cell.angle_gamma   90.00
#
_symmetry.space_group_name_H-M   'P 1'
#
loop_
_entity.id
_entity.type
_entity.pdbx_description
1 polymer ?
#
loop_
_entity_poly.entity_id
_entity_poly.type
_entity_poly.pdbx_seq_one_letter_code
_entity_poly.pdbx_strand_id
1 'polypeptide(L)'
;MIKRLQHIPLHVSRKVTGYFGLAILFFTLSFVSVYFVHHYVSGGQLQIPSSLISVNVIGCLAIILVLYFLADGLRLYCVIRAMGFRIALSHMVKLVFLNIFVSNVTPLATGGGVVQVYFMKQKGIPVGEASAATSIRTMLAALILFILTPVIIWADPSQFRMFFHRNLLYGITGVSFVYLFVFWIILYRIRIIKRWMFRGLYLLKTMNVVSHIRFRTWFLKVSHELDLFSEGFKRYFRNSLGWAVLSVFFTALFLLLLFSFSVVLVKALGYQVPVLTVLAFQVVVTFFMYFTPTPGAAGVAEGGYGLLFSQLVQAKDIALLTLSWRFLTIYVGVAIGMVVMYREVFQRDKMAQNES
;
A
#
# COMPACT_ATOMS: atom_id res chain seq x y z
N MET A 1 -24.66 -30.21 10.60
CA MET A 1 -24.13 -29.84 9.25
C MET A 1 -23.14 -28.66 9.25
N ILE A 2 -22.76 -28.16 10.44
CA ILE A 2 -21.86 -26.99 10.62
C ILE A 2 -20.38 -27.40 10.84
N LYS A 3 -20.07 -28.65 11.17
CA LYS A 3 -18.71 -29.15 11.46
C LYS A 3 -17.83 -29.49 10.24
N ARG A 4 -18.35 -29.49 9.00
CA ARG A 4 -17.57 -29.87 7.79
C ARG A 4 -16.90 -28.72 7.04
N LEU A 5 -16.97 -27.48 7.53
CA LEU A 5 -16.31 -26.33 6.90
C LEU A 5 -14.98 -25.94 7.56
N GLN A 6 -14.51 -26.67 8.58
CA GLN A 6 -13.23 -26.42 9.26
C GLN A 6 -12.00 -27.08 8.58
N HIS A 7 -12.18 -28.03 7.67
CA HIS A 7 -11.12 -28.67 6.93
C HIS A 7 -11.12 -28.20 5.47
N ILE A 8 -10.67 -26.97 5.22
CA ILE A 8 -9.96 -26.71 3.98
C ILE A 8 -8.51 -27.05 4.30
N PRO A 9 -7.95 -28.17 3.81
CA PRO A 9 -6.52 -28.40 3.86
C PRO A 9 -5.93 -27.34 2.93
N LEU A 10 -5.46 -26.27 3.52
CA LEU A 10 -4.72 -25.30 2.79
C LEU A 10 -3.46 -26.03 2.32
N HIS A 11 -3.30 -26.19 1.02
CA HIS A 11 -2.01 -26.30 0.37
C HIS A 11 -1.21 -25.01 0.63
N VAL A 12 -1.00 -24.70 1.92
CA VAL A 12 -0.30 -23.49 2.40
C VAL A 12 1.15 -23.55 1.92
N SER A 13 1.75 -24.73 1.92
CA SER A 13 3.12 -24.93 1.47
C SER A 13 3.34 -24.50 0.00
N ARG A 14 2.48 -24.90 -0.93
CA ARG A 14 2.56 -24.47 -2.35
C ARG A 14 2.31 -22.97 -2.54
N LYS A 15 1.44 -22.36 -1.73
CA LYS A 15 1.16 -20.93 -1.82
C LYS A 15 2.31 -20.08 -1.25
N VAL A 16 2.94 -20.54 -0.18
CA VAL A 16 4.13 -19.88 0.40
C VAL A 16 5.29 -19.90 -0.57
N THR A 17 5.54 -21.03 -1.23
CA THR A 17 6.56 -21.13 -2.30
C THR A 17 6.28 -20.13 -3.42
N GLY A 18 5.02 -19.91 -3.79
CA GLY A 18 4.61 -18.89 -4.76
C GLY A 18 4.96 -17.46 -4.31
N TYR A 19 4.75 -17.09 -3.03
CA TYR A 19 5.12 -15.78 -2.51
C TYR A 19 6.65 -15.58 -2.45
N PHE A 20 7.44 -16.63 -2.19
CA PHE A 20 8.90 -16.55 -2.29
C PHE A 20 9.36 -16.33 -3.73
N GLY A 21 8.76 -17.00 -4.72
CA GLY A 21 9.02 -16.73 -6.13
C GLY A 21 8.71 -15.29 -6.54
N LEU A 22 7.58 -14.75 -6.08
CA LEU A 22 7.22 -13.34 -6.28
C LEU A 22 8.17 -12.38 -5.56
N ALA A 23 8.67 -12.74 -4.38
CA ALA A 23 9.68 -11.96 -3.67
C ALA A 23 11.00 -11.91 -4.45
N ILE A 24 11.45 -13.03 -5.00
CA ILE A 24 12.63 -13.08 -5.87
C ILE A 24 12.42 -12.17 -7.08
N LEU A 25 11.26 -12.27 -7.75
CA LEU A 25 10.92 -11.40 -8.87
C LEU A 25 10.95 -9.91 -8.49
N PHE A 26 10.36 -9.57 -7.33
CA PHE A 26 10.38 -8.20 -6.81
C PHE A 26 11.81 -7.68 -6.59
N PHE A 27 12.65 -8.44 -5.88
CA PHE A 27 14.04 -8.03 -5.63
C PHE A 27 14.85 -7.95 -6.93
N THR A 28 14.63 -8.88 -7.89
CA THR A 28 15.28 -8.84 -9.21
C THR A 28 14.87 -7.58 -9.98
N LEU A 29 13.58 -7.27 -10.06
CA LEU A 29 13.09 -6.07 -10.73
C LEU A 29 13.61 -4.79 -10.05
N SER A 30 13.62 -4.75 -8.73
CA SER A 30 14.15 -3.61 -7.97
C SER A 30 15.65 -3.44 -8.21
N PHE A 31 16.42 -4.54 -8.20
CA PHE A 31 17.86 -4.51 -8.48
C PHE A 31 18.15 -4.02 -9.90
N VAL A 32 17.45 -4.55 -10.91
CA VAL A 32 17.59 -4.13 -12.30
C VAL A 32 17.26 -2.64 -12.44
N SER A 33 16.18 -2.16 -11.80
CA SER A 33 15.81 -0.75 -11.84
C SER A 33 16.87 0.17 -11.22
N VAL A 34 17.39 -0.21 -10.06
CA VAL A 34 18.48 0.54 -9.38
C VAL A 34 19.77 0.49 -10.20
N TYR A 35 20.12 -0.68 -10.77
CA TYR A 35 21.28 -0.81 -11.65
C TYR A 35 21.16 0.12 -12.88
N PHE A 36 19.96 0.18 -13.48
CA PHE A 36 19.70 1.09 -14.60
C PHE A 36 19.88 2.55 -14.21
N VAL A 37 19.31 2.98 -13.07
CA VAL A 37 19.49 4.35 -12.55
C VAL A 37 20.96 4.63 -12.26
N HIS A 38 21.69 3.69 -11.65
CA HIS A 38 23.10 3.83 -11.37
C HIS A 38 23.93 4.00 -12.65
N HIS A 39 23.69 3.17 -13.66
CA HIS A 39 24.51 3.18 -14.88
C HIS A 39 24.18 4.37 -15.81
N TYR A 40 22.89 4.64 -16.02
CA TYR A 40 22.45 5.65 -17.00
C TYR A 40 22.25 7.06 -16.42
N VAL A 41 21.93 7.17 -15.12
CA VAL A 41 21.66 8.47 -14.49
C VAL A 41 22.86 8.95 -13.67
N SER A 42 23.51 8.05 -12.93
CA SER A 42 24.61 8.44 -12.02
C SER A 42 26.02 8.29 -12.64
N GLY A 43 26.13 7.87 -13.90
CA GLY A 43 27.43 7.72 -14.58
C GLY A 43 28.34 6.66 -13.94
N GLY A 44 27.80 5.69 -13.22
CA GLY A 44 28.55 4.57 -12.64
C GLY A 44 29.35 4.88 -11.36
N GLN A 45 29.26 6.09 -10.80
CA GLN A 45 29.93 6.44 -9.55
C GLN A 45 29.00 6.28 -8.36
N LEU A 46 29.38 5.43 -7.40
CA LEU A 46 28.68 5.28 -6.13
C LEU A 46 29.66 5.60 -4.99
N GLN A 47 29.61 6.81 -4.49
CA GLN A 47 30.38 7.24 -3.32
C GLN A 47 29.41 7.48 -2.17
N ILE A 48 29.62 6.80 -1.04
CA ILE A 48 28.80 6.99 0.15
C ILE A 48 29.48 8.07 1.01
N PRO A 49 28.91 9.28 1.10
CA PRO A 49 29.49 10.32 1.92
C PRO A 49 29.36 9.98 3.41
N SER A 50 30.40 10.33 4.18
CA SER A 50 30.44 10.08 5.64
C SER A 50 29.29 10.75 6.40
N SER A 51 28.77 11.85 5.87
CA SER A 51 27.60 12.55 6.41
C SER A 51 26.34 11.67 6.46
N LEU A 52 26.14 10.79 5.47
CA LEU A 52 25.01 9.88 5.41
C LEU A 52 25.10 8.78 6.50
N ILE A 53 26.32 8.40 6.87
CA ILE A 53 26.59 7.35 7.88
C ILE A 53 26.71 7.96 9.28
N SER A 54 26.54 9.26 9.43
CA SER A 54 26.63 9.90 10.75
C SER A 54 25.57 9.36 11.71
N VAL A 55 25.93 9.20 12.98
CA VAL A 55 25.03 8.67 14.04
C VAL A 55 23.74 9.47 14.15
N ASN A 56 23.81 10.79 13.95
CA ASN A 56 22.64 11.67 14.01
C ASN A 56 21.66 11.39 12.87
N VAL A 57 22.15 11.18 11.63
CA VAL A 57 21.30 10.88 10.47
C VAL A 57 20.71 9.49 10.59
N ILE A 58 21.50 8.49 10.95
CA ILE A 58 21.02 7.11 11.17
C ILE A 58 19.99 7.08 12.29
N GLY A 59 20.24 7.77 13.41
CA GLY A 59 19.29 7.85 14.53
C GLY A 59 17.97 8.52 14.12
N CYS A 60 18.04 9.63 13.37
CA CYS A 60 16.86 10.32 12.85
C CYS A 60 16.06 9.40 11.91
N LEU A 61 16.71 8.74 10.95
CA LEU A 61 16.06 7.81 10.02
C LEU A 61 15.43 6.61 10.74
N ALA A 62 16.11 6.07 11.77
CA ALA A 62 15.58 4.98 12.59
C ALA A 62 14.32 5.40 13.37
N ILE A 63 14.32 6.60 13.97
CA ILE A 63 13.15 7.14 14.66
C ILE A 63 11.98 7.31 13.68
N ILE A 64 12.22 7.93 12.51
CA ILE A 64 11.20 8.10 11.47
C ILE A 64 10.67 6.73 11.03
N LEU A 65 11.52 5.73 10.86
CA LEU A 65 11.14 4.38 10.45
C LEU A 65 10.21 3.70 11.46
N VAL A 66 10.54 3.80 12.75
CA VAL A 66 9.69 3.27 13.82
C VAL A 66 8.33 3.98 13.84
N LEU A 67 8.33 5.31 13.79
CA LEU A 67 7.11 6.11 13.76
C LEU A 67 6.26 5.83 12.51
N TYR A 68 6.89 5.64 11.36
CA TYR A 68 6.25 5.27 10.09
C TYR A 68 5.48 3.94 10.20
N PHE A 69 6.11 2.88 10.74
CA PHE A 69 5.44 1.60 10.94
C PHE A 69 4.35 1.67 12.02
N LEU A 70 4.57 2.43 13.07
CA LEU A 70 3.55 2.68 14.11
C LEU A 70 2.34 3.42 13.54
N ALA A 71 2.57 4.49 12.77
CA ALA A 71 1.49 5.26 12.12
C ALA A 71 0.69 4.37 11.14
N ASP A 72 1.37 3.49 10.37
CA ASP A 72 0.71 2.52 9.50
C ASP A 72 -0.19 1.54 10.25
N GLY A 73 0.25 1.06 11.43
CA GLY A 73 -0.56 0.21 12.30
C GLY A 73 -1.73 0.96 12.92
N LEU A 74 -1.48 2.16 13.44
CA LEU A 74 -2.48 2.97 14.12
C LEU A 74 -3.61 3.44 13.19
N ARG A 75 -3.32 3.78 11.92
CA ARG A 75 -4.38 4.16 10.98
C ARG A 75 -5.37 3.00 10.74
N LEU A 76 -4.87 1.75 10.58
CA LEU A 76 -5.75 0.58 10.45
C LEU A 76 -6.49 0.28 11.75
N TYR A 77 -5.79 0.37 12.89
CA TYR A 77 -6.40 0.20 14.21
C TYR A 77 -7.56 1.17 14.42
N CYS A 78 -7.37 2.45 14.12
CA CYS A 78 -8.41 3.48 14.25
C CYS A 78 -9.61 3.21 13.33
N VAL A 79 -9.39 2.74 12.09
CA VAL A 79 -10.48 2.33 11.18
C VAL A 79 -11.30 1.20 11.80
N ILE A 80 -10.65 0.15 12.31
CA ILE A 80 -11.30 -1.00 12.94
C ILE A 80 -12.09 -0.58 14.18
N ARG A 81 -11.51 0.32 14.99
CA ARG A 81 -12.17 0.89 16.18
C ARG A 81 -13.37 1.75 15.80
N ALA A 82 -13.27 2.56 14.74
CA ALA A 82 -14.39 3.35 14.22
C ALA A 82 -15.56 2.46 13.78
N MET A 83 -15.29 1.28 13.24
CA MET A 83 -16.30 0.29 12.86
C MET A 83 -16.90 -0.48 14.07
N GLY A 84 -16.38 -0.28 15.29
CA GLY A 84 -16.85 -0.92 16.51
C GLY A 84 -16.16 -2.23 16.89
N PHE A 85 -15.16 -2.68 16.13
CA PHE A 85 -14.39 -3.87 16.45
C PHE A 85 -13.19 -3.60 17.37
N ARG A 86 -12.74 -4.64 18.07
CA ARG A 86 -11.59 -4.60 18.97
C ARG A 86 -10.58 -5.67 18.56
N ILE A 87 -9.38 -5.23 18.18
CA ILE A 87 -8.23 -6.12 17.95
C ILE A 87 -7.07 -5.60 18.81
N ALA A 88 -6.29 -6.49 19.38
CA ALA A 88 -5.11 -6.10 20.16
C ALA A 88 -4.07 -5.40 19.26
N LEU A 89 -3.42 -4.37 19.79
CA LEU A 89 -2.43 -3.58 19.04
C LEU A 89 -1.25 -4.43 18.53
N SER A 90 -0.85 -5.46 19.29
CA SER A 90 0.19 -6.42 18.89
C SER A 90 -0.13 -7.15 17.58
N HIS A 91 -1.43 -7.43 17.31
CA HIS A 91 -1.87 -8.02 16.05
C HIS A 91 -1.78 -7.00 14.89
N MET A 92 -1.94 -5.71 15.19
CA MET A 92 -1.82 -4.66 14.16
C MET A 92 -0.39 -4.59 13.62
N VAL A 93 0.62 -4.71 14.49
CA VAL A 93 2.03 -4.73 14.06
C VAL A 93 2.29 -5.88 13.08
N LYS A 94 1.77 -7.08 13.38
CA LYS A 94 1.88 -8.22 12.46
C LYS A 94 1.17 -7.94 11.13
N LEU A 95 -0.04 -7.37 11.17
CA LEU A 95 -0.81 -7.05 9.96
C LEU A 95 -0.14 -6.01 9.08
N VAL A 96 0.58 -5.04 9.66
CA VAL A 96 1.35 -4.05 8.92
C VAL A 96 2.45 -4.73 8.11
N PHE A 97 3.30 -5.53 8.73
CA PHE A 97 4.42 -6.16 8.05
C PHE A 97 3.97 -7.22 7.03
N LEU A 98 2.94 -8.00 7.35
CA LEU A 98 2.33 -8.92 6.40
C LEU A 98 1.77 -8.19 5.17
N ASN A 99 1.11 -7.04 5.38
CA ASN A 99 0.61 -6.22 4.29
C ASN A 99 1.77 -5.66 3.46
N ILE A 100 2.81 -5.09 4.09
CA ILE A 100 3.96 -4.53 3.37
C ILE A 100 4.62 -5.62 2.51
N PHE A 101 4.91 -6.79 3.09
CA PHE A 101 5.52 -7.89 2.34
C PHE A 101 4.66 -8.29 1.14
N VAL A 102 3.40 -8.68 1.37
CA VAL A 102 2.56 -9.24 0.31
C VAL A 102 2.16 -8.20 -0.72
N SER A 103 1.93 -6.94 -0.31
CA SER A 103 1.65 -5.85 -1.27
C SER A 103 2.82 -5.59 -2.22
N ASN A 104 4.06 -5.59 -1.70
CA ASN A 104 5.22 -5.28 -2.52
C ASN A 104 5.65 -6.43 -3.44
N VAL A 105 5.32 -7.67 -3.11
CA VAL A 105 5.62 -8.82 -3.99
C VAL A 105 4.48 -9.17 -4.95
N THR A 106 3.29 -8.57 -4.79
CA THR A 106 2.15 -8.82 -5.69
C THR A 106 1.91 -7.65 -6.64
N PRO A 107 1.50 -7.91 -7.90
CA PRO A 107 1.14 -6.85 -8.84
C PRO A 107 0.02 -5.98 -8.28
N LEU A 108 0.07 -4.67 -8.59
CA LEU A 108 -0.92 -3.68 -8.13
C LEU A 108 -1.14 -3.66 -6.60
N ALA A 109 -0.19 -4.18 -5.82
CA ALA A 109 -0.29 -4.30 -4.36
C ALA A 109 -1.56 -5.03 -3.84
N THR A 110 -2.17 -5.87 -4.69
CA THR A 110 -3.49 -6.48 -4.40
C THR A 110 -3.47 -7.51 -3.27
N GLY A 111 -2.35 -8.20 -3.09
CA GLY A 111 -2.24 -9.28 -2.10
C GLY A 111 -2.26 -8.82 -0.65
N GLY A 112 -1.77 -7.62 -0.36
CA GLY A 112 -1.67 -7.11 1.01
C GLY A 112 -3.04 -6.97 1.69
N GLY A 113 -4.02 -6.42 0.99
CA GLY A 113 -5.39 -6.33 1.49
C GLY A 113 -6.01 -7.70 1.75
N VAL A 114 -5.79 -8.66 0.86
CA VAL A 114 -6.29 -10.04 1.00
C VAL A 114 -5.73 -10.71 2.25
N VAL A 115 -4.42 -10.55 2.51
CA VAL A 115 -3.78 -11.09 3.71
C VAL A 115 -4.33 -10.44 4.97
N GLN A 116 -4.51 -9.13 4.99
CA GLN A 116 -5.12 -8.44 6.14
C GLN A 116 -6.54 -8.95 6.42
N VAL A 117 -7.38 -9.08 5.39
CA VAL A 117 -8.74 -9.63 5.52
C VAL A 117 -8.72 -11.05 6.10
N TYR A 118 -7.81 -11.89 5.62
CA TYR A 118 -7.65 -13.25 6.11
C TYR A 118 -7.33 -13.31 7.61
N PHE A 119 -6.37 -12.54 8.07
CA PHE A 119 -6.00 -12.50 9.49
C PHE A 119 -7.05 -11.83 10.38
N MET A 120 -7.75 -10.79 9.88
CA MET A 120 -8.86 -10.18 10.61
C MET A 120 -10.04 -11.13 10.76
N LYS A 121 -10.36 -11.93 9.74
CA LYS A 121 -11.37 -12.99 9.81
C LYS A 121 -11.09 -13.98 10.95
N GLN A 122 -9.82 -14.35 11.16
CA GLN A 122 -9.46 -15.26 12.26
C GLN A 122 -9.65 -14.66 13.65
N LYS A 123 -9.74 -13.32 13.73
CA LYS A 123 -10.07 -12.59 14.95
C LYS A 123 -11.56 -12.29 15.09
N GLY A 124 -12.40 -12.94 14.28
CA GLY A 124 -13.85 -12.84 14.36
C GLY A 124 -14.46 -11.67 13.59
N ILE A 125 -13.68 -10.93 12.77
CA ILE A 125 -14.26 -9.91 11.91
C ILE A 125 -14.75 -10.56 10.61
N PRO A 126 -16.02 -10.38 10.21
CA PRO A 126 -16.55 -10.91 8.95
C PRO A 126 -15.74 -10.42 7.74
N VAL A 127 -15.67 -11.23 6.68
CA VAL A 127 -14.84 -10.93 5.50
C VAL A 127 -15.25 -9.62 4.83
N GLY A 128 -16.54 -9.36 4.69
CA GLY A 128 -17.05 -8.11 4.11
C GLY A 128 -16.62 -6.89 4.90
N GLU A 129 -16.73 -6.92 6.23
CA GLU A 129 -16.33 -5.80 7.10
C GLU A 129 -14.79 -5.65 7.17
N ALA A 130 -14.04 -6.76 7.20
CA ALA A 130 -12.58 -6.73 7.11
C ALA A 130 -12.11 -6.13 5.77
N SER A 131 -12.80 -6.47 4.67
CA SER A 131 -12.55 -5.88 3.36
C SER A 131 -12.90 -4.39 3.33
N ALA A 132 -13.96 -3.95 4.01
CA ALA A 132 -14.29 -2.55 4.17
C ALA A 132 -13.18 -1.80 4.93
N ALA A 133 -12.68 -2.36 6.04
CA ALA A 133 -11.61 -1.74 6.84
C ALA A 133 -10.32 -1.54 6.01
N THR A 134 -9.87 -2.55 5.29
CA THR A 134 -8.67 -2.44 4.43
C THR A 134 -8.88 -1.46 3.28
N SER A 135 -10.08 -1.46 2.68
CA SER A 135 -10.45 -0.51 1.62
C SER A 135 -10.46 0.93 2.14
N ILE A 136 -11.10 1.21 3.27
CA ILE A 136 -11.13 2.54 3.89
C ILE A 136 -9.71 3.03 4.16
N ARG A 137 -8.85 2.21 4.77
CA ARG A 137 -7.44 2.55 5.03
C ARG A 137 -6.71 2.97 3.75
N THR A 138 -6.85 2.21 2.67
CA THR A 138 -6.20 2.48 1.39
C THR A 138 -6.79 3.72 0.71
N MET A 139 -8.12 3.84 0.74
CA MET A 139 -8.84 4.97 0.14
C MET A 139 -8.53 6.30 0.83
N LEU A 140 -8.32 6.33 2.15
CA LEU A 140 -7.93 7.54 2.88
C LEU A 140 -6.56 8.06 2.41
N ALA A 141 -5.57 7.18 2.26
CA ALA A 141 -4.24 7.58 1.77
C ALA A 141 -4.31 8.06 0.32
N ALA A 142 -5.02 7.33 -0.54
CA ALA A 142 -5.23 7.73 -1.92
C ALA A 142 -6.00 9.06 -2.01
N LEU A 143 -7.04 9.28 -1.21
CA LEU A 143 -7.80 10.52 -1.17
C LEU A 143 -6.87 11.73 -0.90
N ILE A 144 -6.01 11.63 0.11
CA ILE A 144 -5.05 12.69 0.44
C ILE A 144 -4.11 12.94 -0.76
N LEU A 145 -3.55 11.88 -1.36
CA LEU A 145 -2.63 12.01 -2.49
C LEU A 145 -3.31 12.61 -3.72
N PHE A 146 -4.51 12.15 -4.07
CA PHE A 146 -5.25 12.63 -5.24
C PHE A 146 -5.80 14.04 -5.08
N ILE A 147 -5.91 14.55 -3.86
CA ILE A 147 -6.19 15.98 -3.59
C ILE A 147 -4.89 16.79 -3.63
N LEU A 148 -3.84 16.33 -2.94
CA LEU A 148 -2.60 17.09 -2.83
C LEU A 148 -1.85 17.21 -4.16
N THR A 149 -1.84 16.16 -4.98
CA THR A 149 -1.06 16.16 -6.24
C THR A 149 -1.47 17.31 -7.18
N PRO A 150 -2.74 17.49 -7.58
CA PRO A 150 -3.12 18.62 -8.40
C PRO A 150 -2.90 19.97 -7.70
N VAL A 151 -3.17 20.08 -6.39
CA VAL A 151 -2.93 21.31 -5.62
C VAL A 151 -1.45 21.71 -5.70
N ILE A 152 -0.52 20.78 -5.48
CA ILE A 152 0.93 21.02 -5.56
C ILE A 152 1.35 21.43 -6.96
N ILE A 153 0.88 20.70 -7.99
CA ILE A 153 1.24 20.97 -9.39
C ILE A 153 0.77 22.37 -9.81
N TRP A 154 -0.42 22.79 -9.41
CA TRP A 154 -0.98 24.10 -9.78
C TRP A 154 -0.48 25.23 -8.88
N ALA A 155 0.01 24.96 -7.67
CA ALA A 155 0.63 25.97 -6.81
C ALA A 155 1.98 26.47 -7.36
N ASP A 156 2.77 25.57 -7.95
CA ASP A 156 4.03 25.93 -8.65
C ASP A 156 4.21 25.09 -9.94
N PRO A 157 3.52 25.47 -11.02
CA PRO A 157 3.63 24.72 -12.27
C PRO A 157 5.02 24.78 -12.90
N SER A 158 5.84 25.77 -12.55
CA SER A 158 7.17 25.97 -13.14
C SER A 158 8.10 24.81 -12.82
N GLN A 159 8.06 24.28 -11.60
CA GLN A 159 8.86 23.13 -11.15
C GLN A 159 8.55 21.83 -11.92
N PHE A 160 7.32 21.70 -12.41
CA PHE A 160 6.86 20.48 -13.07
C PHE A 160 6.83 20.56 -14.59
N ARG A 161 6.81 21.77 -15.18
CA ARG A 161 6.77 21.96 -16.65
C ARG A 161 8.00 21.40 -17.36
N MET A 162 9.11 21.32 -16.70
CA MET A 162 10.33 20.76 -17.26
C MET A 162 10.20 19.24 -17.56
N PHE A 163 9.42 18.52 -16.76
CA PHE A 163 9.21 17.07 -16.91
C PHE A 163 7.89 16.73 -17.58
N PHE A 164 6.88 17.55 -17.35
CA PHE A 164 5.54 17.25 -17.78
C PHE A 164 5.00 18.32 -18.71
N HIS A 165 4.75 17.92 -19.95
CA HIS A 165 4.04 18.78 -20.88
C HIS A 165 2.68 19.20 -20.27
N ARG A 166 2.22 20.41 -20.60
CA ARG A 166 0.96 20.98 -20.05
C ARG A 166 -0.24 20.02 -20.13
N ASN A 167 -0.33 19.25 -21.19
CA ASN A 167 -1.40 18.28 -21.37
C ASN A 167 -1.37 17.15 -20.32
N LEU A 168 -0.18 16.72 -19.89
CA LEU A 168 -0.02 15.71 -18.85
C LEU A 168 -0.44 16.24 -17.48
N LEU A 169 -0.17 17.53 -17.19
CA LEU A 169 -0.64 18.16 -15.95
C LEU A 169 -2.17 18.20 -15.88
N TYR A 170 -2.84 18.53 -17.00
CA TYR A 170 -4.30 18.41 -17.09
C TYR A 170 -4.77 16.96 -16.96
N GLY A 171 -4.05 16.01 -17.54
CA GLY A 171 -4.33 14.58 -17.40
C GLY A 171 -4.27 14.10 -15.95
N ILE A 172 -3.23 14.46 -15.21
CA ILE A 172 -3.08 14.15 -13.77
C ILE A 172 -4.27 14.71 -12.98
N THR A 173 -4.61 15.97 -13.25
CA THR A 173 -5.76 16.61 -12.60
C THR A 173 -7.07 15.89 -12.95
N GLY A 174 -7.29 15.56 -14.22
CA GLY A 174 -8.47 14.81 -14.67
C GLY A 174 -8.59 13.43 -14.02
N VAL A 175 -7.50 12.68 -13.97
CA VAL A 175 -7.45 11.37 -13.28
C VAL A 175 -7.75 11.51 -11.80
N SER A 176 -7.23 12.56 -11.15
CA SER A 176 -7.54 12.84 -9.74
C SER A 176 -9.04 13.10 -9.53
N PHE A 177 -9.67 13.91 -10.39
CA PHE A 177 -11.12 14.14 -10.32
C PHE A 177 -11.93 12.87 -10.56
N VAL A 178 -11.55 12.05 -11.53
CA VAL A 178 -12.21 10.75 -11.80
C VAL A 178 -12.10 9.85 -10.56
N TYR A 179 -10.91 9.77 -9.94
CA TYR A 179 -10.72 8.98 -8.72
C TYR A 179 -11.62 9.47 -7.58
N LEU A 180 -11.65 10.78 -7.33
CA LEU A 180 -12.48 11.39 -6.28
C LEU A 180 -13.97 11.18 -6.54
N PHE A 181 -14.40 11.25 -7.81
CA PHE A 181 -15.76 10.95 -8.21
C PHE A 181 -16.16 9.48 -8.01
N VAL A 182 -15.28 8.55 -8.40
CA VAL A 182 -15.48 7.11 -8.15
C VAL A 182 -15.52 6.84 -6.64
N PHE A 183 -14.64 7.47 -5.87
CA PHE A 183 -14.64 7.39 -4.42
C PHE A 183 -15.98 7.85 -3.84
N TRP A 184 -16.50 8.99 -4.31
CA TRP A 184 -17.82 9.50 -3.90
C TRP A 184 -18.95 8.52 -4.24
N ILE A 185 -18.92 7.89 -5.43
CA ILE A 185 -19.89 6.85 -5.80
C ILE A 185 -19.82 5.65 -4.83
N ILE A 186 -18.62 5.19 -4.49
CA ILE A 186 -18.44 4.08 -3.54
C ILE A 186 -19.07 4.41 -2.19
N LEU A 187 -18.88 5.63 -1.69
CA LEU A 187 -19.42 6.06 -0.40
C LEU A 187 -20.95 6.16 -0.40
N TYR A 188 -21.53 6.81 -1.42
CA TYR A 188 -22.94 7.18 -1.39
C TYR A 188 -23.84 6.27 -2.24
N ARG A 189 -23.30 5.57 -3.22
CA ARG A 189 -24.04 4.80 -4.21
C ARG A 189 -23.66 3.33 -4.30
N ILE A 190 -23.29 2.70 -3.17
CA ILE A 190 -22.86 1.29 -3.15
C ILE A 190 -23.84 0.31 -3.81
N ARG A 191 -25.14 0.68 -3.87
CA ARG A 191 -26.16 -0.08 -4.62
C ARG A 191 -25.86 -0.18 -6.12
N ILE A 192 -25.16 0.81 -6.69
CA ILE A 192 -24.73 0.79 -8.09
C ILE A 192 -23.69 -0.30 -8.27
N ILE A 193 -22.68 -0.38 -7.39
CA ILE A 193 -21.62 -1.39 -7.42
C ILE A 193 -22.24 -2.79 -7.30
N LYS A 194 -23.16 -3.00 -6.36
CA LYS A 194 -23.91 -4.27 -6.24
C LYS A 194 -24.59 -4.63 -7.55
N ARG A 195 -25.27 -3.69 -8.18
CA ARG A 195 -26.00 -3.93 -9.45
C ARG A 195 -25.05 -4.35 -10.57
N TRP A 196 -23.89 -3.71 -10.70
CA TRP A 196 -22.86 -4.07 -11.69
C TRP A 196 -22.24 -5.44 -11.42
N MET A 197 -21.92 -5.77 -10.15
CA MET A 197 -21.42 -7.08 -9.78
C MET A 197 -22.45 -8.18 -10.07
N PHE A 198 -23.73 -7.95 -9.77
CA PHE A 198 -24.76 -8.92 -10.06
C PHE A 198 -25.00 -9.10 -11.57
N ARG A 199 -24.88 -8.04 -12.37
CA ARG A 199 -24.89 -8.15 -13.83
C ARG A 199 -23.72 -9.00 -14.34
N GLY A 200 -22.51 -8.79 -13.81
CA GLY A 200 -21.34 -9.60 -14.17
C GLY A 200 -21.50 -11.08 -13.79
N LEU A 201 -22.01 -11.37 -12.58
CA LEU A 201 -22.30 -12.73 -12.14
C LEU A 201 -23.40 -13.38 -13.02
N TYR A 202 -24.41 -12.63 -13.43
CA TYR A 202 -25.46 -13.11 -14.32
C TYR A 202 -24.93 -13.42 -15.73
N LEU A 203 -24.00 -12.61 -16.26
CA LEU A 203 -23.33 -12.89 -17.52
C LEU A 203 -22.50 -14.18 -17.46
N LEU A 204 -21.81 -14.45 -16.37
CA LEU A 204 -21.07 -15.72 -16.17
C LEU A 204 -22.02 -16.95 -16.13
N LYS A 205 -23.24 -16.75 -15.65
CA LYS A 205 -24.29 -17.78 -15.70
C LYS A 205 -24.76 -18.05 -17.13
N THR A 206 -24.99 -16.98 -17.92
CA THR A 206 -25.45 -17.11 -19.32
C THR A 206 -24.40 -17.76 -20.22
N MET A 207 -23.13 -17.60 -19.88
CA MET A 207 -22.01 -18.26 -20.58
C MET A 207 -21.80 -19.74 -20.18
N ASN A 208 -22.71 -20.34 -19.37
CA ASN A 208 -22.63 -21.74 -18.90
C ASN A 208 -21.31 -22.13 -18.18
N VAL A 209 -20.55 -21.14 -17.66
CA VAL A 209 -19.28 -21.38 -16.96
C VAL A 209 -19.51 -21.98 -15.57
N VAL A 210 -20.72 -21.76 -14.98
CA VAL A 210 -21.02 -22.20 -13.60
C VAL A 210 -22.38 -22.90 -13.55
N SER A 211 -22.45 -24.08 -12.92
CA SER A 211 -23.70 -24.82 -12.72
C SER A 211 -24.70 -24.01 -11.86
N HIS A 212 -26.00 -24.18 -12.13
CA HIS A 212 -27.08 -23.42 -11.49
C HIS A 212 -27.07 -23.48 -9.95
N ILE A 213 -26.73 -24.63 -9.37
CA ILE A 213 -26.68 -24.83 -7.90
C ILE A 213 -25.50 -24.06 -7.30
N ARG A 214 -24.31 -24.13 -7.92
CA ARG A 214 -23.11 -23.38 -7.48
C ARG A 214 -23.32 -21.89 -7.62
N PHE A 215 -23.96 -21.45 -8.71
CA PHE A 215 -24.30 -20.04 -8.91
C PHE A 215 -25.16 -19.48 -7.78
N ARG A 216 -26.24 -20.17 -7.40
CA ARG A 216 -27.14 -19.72 -6.33
C ARG A 216 -26.40 -19.59 -4.99
N THR A 217 -25.56 -20.57 -4.64
CA THR A 217 -24.79 -20.55 -3.39
C THR A 217 -23.76 -19.41 -3.39
N TRP A 218 -23.06 -19.21 -4.50
CA TRP A 218 -22.10 -18.13 -4.65
C TRP A 218 -22.78 -16.76 -4.66
N PHE A 219 -23.91 -16.63 -5.32
CA PHE A 219 -24.69 -15.39 -5.36
C PHE A 219 -25.13 -14.96 -3.95
N LEU A 220 -25.70 -15.85 -3.16
CA LEU A 220 -26.11 -15.56 -1.79
C LEU A 220 -24.93 -15.19 -0.89
N LYS A 221 -23.82 -15.91 -1.00
CA LYS A 221 -22.60 -15.64 -0.23
C LYS A 221 -21.99 -14.29 -0.59
N VAL A 222 -21.81 -14.01 -1.88
CA VAL A 222 -21.27 -12.73 -2.36
C VAL A 222 -22.20 -11.58 -1.99
N SER A 223 -23.52 -11.74 -2.12
CA SER A 223 -24.50 -10.74 -1.71
C SER A 223 -24.36 -10.40 -0.23
N HIS A 224 -24.27 -11.42 0.63
CA HIS A 224 -24.10 -11.24 2.07
C HIS A 224 -22.80 -10.50 2.42
N GLU A 225 -21.66 -10.90 1.81
CA GLU A 225 -20.37 -10.22 2.07
C GLU A 225 -20.37 -8.78 1.57
N LEU A 226 -21.07 -8.48 0.46
CA LEU A 226 -21.26 -7.12 -0.01
C LEU A 226 -22.16 -6.28 0.91
N ASP A 227 -23.15 -6.90 1.54
CA ASP A 227 -23.96 -6.21 2.56
C ASP A 227 -23.12 -5.87 3.77
N LEU A 228 -22.31 -6.80 4.26
CA LEU A 228 -21.36 -6.58 5.35
C LEU A 228 -20.30 -5.53 5.00
N PHE A 229 -19.79 -5.53 3.77
CA PHE A 229 -18.88 -4.49 3.28
C PHE A 229 -19.54 -3.10 3.32
N SER A 230 -20.77 -3.00 2.81
CA SER A 230 -21.54 -1.75 2.87
C SER A 230 -21.82 -1.29 4.29
N GLU A 231 -22.16 -2.24 5.17
CA GLU A 231 -22.39 -1.95 6.58
C GLU A 231 -21.11 -1.48 7.27
N GLY A 232 -19.96 -2.05 6.94
CA GLY A 232 -18.66 -1.63 7.44
C GLY A 232 -18.37 -0.15 7.15
N PHE A 233 -18.65 0.31 5.91
CA PHE A 233 -18.53 1.74 5.56
C PHE A 233 -19.48 2.62 6.37
N LYS A 234 -20.74 2.21 6.52
CA LYS A 234 -21.71 2.98 7.33
C LYS A 234 -21.28 3.07 8.79
N ARG A 235 -20.83 1.96 9.38
CA ARG A 235 -20.34 1.91 10.77
C ARG A 235 -19.13 2.82 10.96
N TYR A 236 -18.19 2.86 10.02
CA TYR A 236 -17.04 3.74 10.09
C TYR A 236 -17.42 5.22 10.27
N PHE A 237 -18.44 5.69 9.56
CA PHE A 237 -18.89 7.08 9.65
C PHE A 237 -19.88 7.37 10.81
N ARG A 238 -20.57 6.36 11.31
CA ARG A 238 -21.69 6.53 12.26
C ARG A 238 -21.35 6.15 13.70
N ASN A 239 -20.52 5.12 13.92
CA ASN A 239 -20.31 4.60 15.27
C ASN A 239 -19.41 5.46 16.13
N SER A 240 -18.32 5.99 15.57
CA SER A 240 -17.37 6.80 16.35
C SER A 240 -16.59 7.75 15.48
N LEU A 241 -17.07 8.99 15.42
CA LEU A 241 -16.42 10.06 14.68
C LEU A 241 -14.97 10.31 15.16
N GLY A 242 -14.72 10.20 16.48
CA GLY A 242 -13.37 10.39 17.05
C GLY A 242 -12.34 9.41 16.49
N TRP A 243 -12.68 8.13 16.39
CA TRP A 243 -11.80 7.13 15.78
C TRP A 243 -11.65 7.33 14.27
N ALA A 244 -12.70 7.77 13.59
CA ALA A 244 -12.62 8.08 12.16
C ALA A 244 -11.68 9.27 11.91
N VAL A 245 -11.77 10.35 12.68
CA VAL A 245 -10.85 11.50 12.61
C VAL A 245 -9.41 11.10 12.93
N LEU A 246 -9.20 10.28 13.98
CA LEU A 246 -7.88 9.74 14.29
C LEU A 246 -7.30 8.89 13.15
N SER A 247 -8.12 8.13 12.42
CA SER A 247 -7.65 7.35 11.28
C SER A 247 -7.17 8.24 10.13
N VAL A 248 -7.84 9.37 9.89
CA VAL A 248 -7.40 10.39 8.92
C VAL A 248 -6.09 11.03 9.37
N PHE A 249 -6.01 11.43 10.65
CA PHE A 249 -4.79 12.01 11.22
C PHE A 249 -3.59 11.05 11.08
N PHE A 250 -3.73 9.78 11.50
CA PHE A 250 -2.64 8.81 11.36
C PHE A 250 -2.33 8.48 9.89
N THR A 251 -3.29 8.61 8.98
CA THR A 251 -3.02 8.47 7.54
C THR A 251 -2.19 9.64 7.01
N ALA A 252 -2.51 10.87 7.40
CA ALA A 252 -1.72 12.04 7.05
C ALA A 252 -0.30 11.98 7.66
N LEU A 253 -0.20 11.59 8.94
CA LEU A 253 1.08 11.38 9.62
C LEU A 253 1.92 10.30 8.93
N PHE A 254 1.33 9.17 8.56
CA PHE A 254 1.99 8.10 7.81
C PHE A 254 2.58 8.62 6.49
N LEU A 255 1.83 9.38 5.71
CA LEU A 255 2.31 9.96 4.45
C LEU A 255 3.41 10.99 4.70
N LEU A 256 3.26 11.84 5.71
CA LEU A 256 4.29 12.82 6.07
C LEU A 256 5.61 12.14 6.46
N LEU A 257 5.55 11.10 7.29
CA LEU A 257 6.72 10.31 7.70
C LEU A 257 7.35 9.59 6.49
N LEU A 258 6.55 9.03 5.58
CA LEU A 258 7.00 8.43 4.33
C LEU A 258 7.80 9.42 3.49
N PHE A 259 7.33 10.66 3.35
CA PHE A 259 7.98 11.69 2.54
C PHE A 259 9.20 12.29 3.26
N SER A 260 9.21 12.29 4.58
CA SER A 260 10.31 12.83 5.42
C SER A 260 11.62 12.06 5.23
N PHE A 261 11.59 10.78 4.83
CA PHE A 261 12.80 10.05 4.50
C PHE A 261 13.64 10.77 3.45
N SER A 262 13.02 11.22 2.36
CA SER A 262 13.72 11.94 1.30
C SER A 262 14.26 13.29 1.74
N VAL A 263 13.53 13.98 2.63
CA VAL A 263 14.01 15.25 3.21
C VAL A 263 15.29 15.06 3.99
N VAL A 264 15.35 14.03 4.86
CA VAL A 264 16.53 13.73 5.67
C VAL A 264 17.68 13.29 4.79
N LEU A 265 17.43 12.42 3.79
CA LEU A 265 18.45 11.91 2.88
C LEU A 265 19.08 13.03 2.01
N VAL A 266 18.26 13.91 1.43
CA VAL A 266 18.73 15.05 0.61
C VAL A 266 19.59 15.99 1.46
N LYS A 267 19.17 16.31 2.68
CA LYS A 267 19.96 17.13 3.61
C LYS A 267 21.25 16.45 4.06
N ALA A 268 21.21 15.14 4.31
CA ALA A 268 22.39 14.36 4.69
C ALA A 268 23.45 14.30 3.58
N LEU A 269 23.03 14.39 2.32
CA LEU A 269 23.91 14.52 1.16
C LEU A 269 24.50 15.95 1.00
N GLY A 270 24.12 16.91 1.86
CA GLY A 270 24.63 18.28 1.87
C GLY A 270 23.85 19.26 0.99
N TYR A 271 22.74 18.85 0.40
CA TYR A 271 21.94 19.73 -0.45
C TYR A 271 21.01 20.64 0.37
N GLN A 272 21.07 21.94 0.06
CA GLN A 272 20.21 22.98 0.66
C GLN A 272 18.96 23.21 -0.20
N VAL A 273 18.02 22.28 -0.12
CA VAL A 273 16.77 22.33 -0.88
C VAL A 273 15.59 22.64 0.07
N PRO A 274 14.63 23.48 -0.34
CA PRO A 274 13.43 23.73 0.45
C PRO A 274 12.70 22.42 0.75
N VAL A 275 12.35 22.19 2.02
CA VAL A 275 11.67 20.97 2.48
C VAL A 275 10.38 20.74 1.69
N LEU A 276 9.62 21.80 1.42
CA LEU A 276 8.37 21.74 0.69
C LEU A 276 8.53 21.20 -0.73
N THR A 277 9.62 21.57 -1.43
CA THR A 277 9.94 21.05 -2.77
C THR A 277 10.20 19.55 -2.75
N VAL A 278 10.97 19.07 -1.76
CA VAL A 278 11.23 17.63 -1.60
C VAL A 278 9.94 16.87 -1.32
N LEU A 279 9.09 17.39 -0.43
CA LEU A 279 7.79 16.79 -0.13
C LEU A 279 6.87 16.80 -1.36
N ALA A 280 6.85 17.89 -2.13
CA ALA A 280 6.06 18.00 -3.36
C ALA A 280 6.44 16.93 -4.39
N PHE A 281 7.75 16.73 -4.61
CA PHE A 281 8.24 15.70 -5.53
C PHE A 281 7.88 14.29 -5.05
N GLN A 282 7.95 14.04 -3.74
CA GLN A 282 7.53 12.76 -3.16
C GLN A 282 6.05 12.48 -3.35
N VAL A 283 5.18 13.48 -3.18
CA VAL A 283 3.74 13.34 -3.44
C VAL A 283 3.50 12.92 -4.89
N VAL A 284 4.16 13.59 -5.85
CA VAL A 284 4.01 13.31 -7.28
C VAL A 284 4.54 11.92 -7.65
N VAL A 285 5.73 11.53 -7.16
CA VAL A 285 6.27 10.17 -7.36
C VAL A 285 5.28 9.12 -6.82
N THR A 286 4.80 9.33 -5.59
CA THR A 286 3.88 8.38 -4.95
C THR A 286 2.55 8.30 -5.69
N PHE A 287 2.05 9.40 -6.23
CA PHE A 287 0.86 9.40 -7.09
C PHE A 287 1.04 8.48 -8.31
N PHE A 288 2.15 8.58 -9.03
CA PHE A 288 2.41 7.70 -10.18
C PHE A 288 2.57 6.23 -9.78
N MET A 289 3.14 5.95 -8.61
CA MET A 289 3.26 4.58 -8.09
C MET A 289 1.89 3.89 -7.90
N TYR A 290 0.82 4.64 -7.63
CA TYR A 290 -0.53 4.06 -7.49
C TYR A 290 -1.06 3.43 -8.78
N PHE A 291 -0.58 3.84 -9.94
CA PHE A 291 -1.00 3.31 -11.25
C PHE A 291 -0.05 2.24 -11.80
N THR A 292 1.01 1.94 -11.09
CA THR A 292 2.05 1.04 -11.57
C THR A 292 1.67 -0.41 -11.33
N PRO A 293 1.58 -1.26 -12.38
CA PRO A 293 1.17 -2.65 -12.23
C PRO A 293 2.29 -3.58 -11.72
N THR A 294 3.53 -3.12 -11.67
CA THR A 294 4.67 -3.92 -11.23
C THR A 294 4.70 -4.12 -9.72
N PRO A 295 5.24 -5.25 -9.22
CA PRO A 295 5.44 -5.47 -7.80
C PRO A 295 6.25 -4.33 -7.17
N GLY A 296 5.75 -3.77 -6.05
CA GLY A 296 6.37 -2.64 -5.38
C GLY A 296 6.52 -1.37 -6.21
N ALA A 297 5.77 -1.24 -7.32
CA ALA A 297 5.90 -0.18 -8.31
C ALA A 297 7.32 -0.06 -8.90
N ALA A 298 8.07 -1.18 -8.97
CA ALA A 298 9.44 -1.20 -9.46
C ALA A 298 9.52 -0.68 -10.91
N GLY A 299 10.56 0.08 -11.20
CA GLY A 299 10.77 0.81 -12.45
C GLY A 299 10.23 2.23 -12.40
N VAL A 300 8.93 2.41 -12.16
CA VAL A 300 8.31 3.74 -12.07
C VAL A 300 8.72 4.48 -10.81
N ALA A 301 8.85 3.77 -9.70
CA ALA A 301 9.30 4.38 -8.45
C ALA A 301 10.75 4.86 -8.54
N GLU A 302 11.67 4.02 -8.99
CA GLU A 302 13.08 4.37 -9.10
C GLU A 302 13.32 5.39 -10.22
N GLY A 303 12.74 5.14 -11.41
CA GLY A 303 12.88 6.05 -12.56
C GLY A 303 12.22 7.39 -12.33
N GLY A 304 10.98 7.41 -11.80
CA GLY A 304 10.26 8.65 -11.50
C GLY A 304 10.91 9.44 -10.37
N TYR A 305 11.40 8.75 -9.33
CA TYR A 305 12.16 9.38 -8.26
C TYR A 305 13.46 9.98 -8.78
N GLY A 306 14.26 9.18 -9.50
CA GLY A 306 15.51 9.64 -10.09
C GLY A 306 15.31 10.83 -11.03
N LEU A 307 14.28 10.78 -11.88
CA LEU A 307 13.97 11.86 -12.81
C LEU A 307 13.62 13.18 -12.09
N LEU A 308 12.68 13.14 -11.14
CA LEU A 308 12.26 14.35 -10.42
C LEU A 308 13.39 14.89 -9.53
N PHE A 309 14.08 14.02 -8.80
CA PHE A 309 15.14 14.42 -7.88
C PHE A 309 16.44 14.84 -8.57
N SER A 310 16.61 14.56 -9.88
CA SER A 310 17.77 15.06 -10.66
C SER A 310 17.84 16.59 -10.74
N GLN A 311 16.76 17.31 -10.45
CA GLN A 311 16.79 18.76 -10.32
C GLN A 311 17.30 19.25 -8.96
N LEU A 312 17.26 18.41 -7.94
CA LEU A 312 17.55 18.78 -6.56
C LEU A 312 18.97 18.35 -6.15
N VAL A 313 19.48 17.29 -6.76
CA VAL A 313 20.78 16.69 -6.42
C VAL A 313 21.57 16.41 -7.68
N GLN A 314 22.90 16.30 -7.53
CA GLN A 314 23.80 15.98 -8.64
C GLN A 314 23.58 14.55 -9.14
N ALA A 315 23.80 14.31 -10.43
CA ALA A 315 23.61 13.02 -11.08
C ALA A 315 24.31 11.85 -10.33
N LYS A 316 25.53 12.07 -9.83
CA LYS A 316 26.32 11.07 -9.08
C LYS A 316 25.61 10.56 -7.81
N ASP A 317 24.76 11.37 -7.17
CA ASP A 317 24.13 11.05 -5.89
C ASP A 317 22.71 10.47 -6.05
N ILE A 318 22.14 10.51 -7.27
CA ILE A 318 20.75 10.07 -7.52
C ILE A 318 20.56 8.58 -7.23
N ALA A 319 21.51 7.73 -7.67
CA ALA A 319 21.41 6.30 -7.42
C ALA A 319 21.46 5.97 -5.93
N LEU A 320 22.39 6.60 -5.20
CA LEU A 320 22.51 6.42 -3.75
C LEU A 320 21.26 6.90 -3.02
N LEU A 321 20.74 8.07 -3.40
CA LEU A 321 19.52 8.64 -2.84
C LEU A 321 18.32 7.72 -3.08
N THR A 322 18.13 7.24 -4.31
CA THR A 322 17.03 6.35 -4.70
C THR A 322 17.11 5.02 -3.95
N LEU A 323 18.31 4.42 -3.88
CA LEU A 323 18.52 3.15 -3.18
C LEU A 323 18.26 3.28 -1.68
N SER A 324 18.77 4.35 -1.05
CA SER A 324 18.56 4.63 0.37
C SER A 324 17.08 4.83 0.70
N TRP A 325 16.38 5.59 -0.14
CA TRP A 325 14.94 5.77 -0.01
C TRP A 325 14.16 4.44 -0.12
N ARG A 326 14.46 3.61 -1.13
CA ARG A 326 13.83 2.28 -1.29
C ARG A 326 14.14 1.35 -0.13
N PHE A 327 15.38 1.37 0.35
CA PHE A 327 15.80 0.57 1.49
C PHE A 327 14.94 0.88 2.72
N LEU A 328 14.79 2.15 3.07
CA LEU A 328 14.04 2.58 4.25
C LEU A 328 12.53 2.37 4.08
N THR A 329 11.98 2.71 2.94
CA THR A 329 10.53 2.72 2.76
C THR A 329 9.93 1.35 2.44
N ILE A 330 10.70 0.44 1.84
CA ILE A 330 10.20 -0.84 1.36
C ILE A 330 11.02 -2.03 1.86
N TYR A 331 12.34 -2.07 1.61
CA TYR A 331 13.09 -3.31 1.79
C TYR A 331 13.16 -3.76 3.25
N VAL A 332 13.30 -2.83 4.19
CA VAL A 332 13.26 -3.16 5.64
C VAL A 332 11.90 -3.75 6.01
N GLY A 333 10.80 -3.13 5.57
CA GLY A 333 9.46 -3.62 5.85
C GLY A 333 9.16 -4.98 5.21
N VAL A 334 9.63 -5.20 3.96
CA VAL A 334 9.51 -6.48 3.25
C VAL A 334 10.29 -7.58 3.96
N ALA A 335 11.53 -7.31 4.41
CA ALA A 335 12.36 -8.28 5.13
C ALA A 335 11.71 -8.70 6.45
N ILE A 336 11.23 -7.75 7.25
CA ILE A 336 10.52 -8.04 8.51
C ILE A 336 9.22 -8.81 8.20
N GLY A 337 8.45 -8.38 7.18
CA GLY A 337 7.20 -9.01 6.80
C GLY A 337 7.37 -10.45 6.32
N MET A 338 8.47 -10.75 5.63
CA MET A 338 8.84 -12.10 5.22
C MET A 338 9.09 -13.01 6.44
N VAL A 339 9.83 -12.51 7.44
CA VAL A 339 10.06 -13.24 8.70
C VAL A 339 8.75 -13.48 9.46
N VAL A 340 7.89 -12.46 9.55
CA VAL A 340 6.58 -12.58 10.21
C VAL A 340 5.71 -13.60 9.48
N MET A 341 5.65 -13.56 8.13
CA MET A 341 4.89 -14.53 7.33
C MET A 341 5.39 -15.95 7.55
N TYR A 342 6.70 -16.15 7.52
CA TYR A 342 7.31 -17.46 7.75
C TYR A 342 6.91 -18.02 9.12
N ARG A 343 7.02 -17.22 10.19
CA ARG A 343 6.64 -17.62 11.55
C ARG A 343 5.16 -17.99 11.68
N GLU A 344 4.27 -17.19 11.10
CA GLU A 344 2.83 -17.44 11.17
C GLU A 344 2.43 -18.74 10.43
N VAL A 345 3.09 -19.04 9.32
CA VAL A 345 2.86 -20.28 8.57
C VAL A 345 3.42 -21.49 9.32
N PHE A 346 4.65 -21.41 9.80
CA PHE A 346 5.33 -22.53 10.48
C PHE A 346 4.68 -22.90 11.81
N GLN A 347 4.18 -21.92 12.58
CA GLN A 347 3.43 -22.17 13.81
C GLN A 347 2.13 -22.94 13.56
N ARG A 348 1.48 -22.70 12.42
CA ARG A 348 0.24 -23.42 12.05
C ARG A 348 0.48 -24.85 11.62
N ASP A 349 1.52 -25.09 10.86
CA ASP A 349 1.87 -26.45 10.45
C ASP A 349 2.20 -27.32 11.67
N LYS A 350 2.87 -26.76 12.70
CA LYS A 350 3.11 -27.46 13.98
C LYS A 350 1.85 -27.73 14.77
N MET A 351 0.90 -26.77 14.83
CA MET A 351 -0.37 -27.00 15.53
C MET A 351 -1.22 -28.05 14.83
N ALA A 352 -1.26 -28.04 13.49
CA ALA A 352 -1.98 -29.05 12.71
C ALA A 352 -1.37 -30.46 12.85
N GLN A 353 -0.07 -30.58 13.03
CA GLN A 353 0.62 -31.86 13.28
C GLN A 353 0.40 -32.38 14.71
N ASN A 354 0.19 -31.51 15.69
CA ASN A 354 -0.08 -31.92 17.08
C ASN A 354 -1.58 -32.27 17.31
N GLU A 355 -2.47 -31.96 16.40
CA GLU A 355 -3.91 -32.29 16.44
C GLU A 355 -4.26 -33.53 15.58
N SER A 356 -3.32 -34.06 14.81
CA SER A 356 -3.47 -35.28 14.00
C SER A 356 -2.90 -36.50 14.71
#